data_07b6d0a35a8640d5735ec26d5683ee96
#
_entry.id   07b6d0a35a8640d5735ec26d5683ee96
#
_cell.length_a   1.000
_cell.length_b   1.000
_cell.length_c   1.000
_cell.angle_alpha   90.00
_cell.angle_beta   90.00
_cell.angle_gamma   90.00
#
_symmetry.space_group_name_H-M   'P 1'
#
loop_
_entity.id
_entity.type
_entity.pdbx_description
1 polymer ?
#
loop_
_entity_poly.entity_id
_entity_poly.type
_entity_poly.pdbx_seq_one_letter_code
_entity_poly.pdbx_strand_id
1 'polypeptide(L)'
;MKKNLVALAVPLFFSIGMAAGPVLADGNGNRLFIDRDVDTFAVLPDGVRFPEGITANPANGDIYVGTFDGGNQNKLLRFNRRGDLVASRGFGITPLLGLEFDRAHNKVYVLNVGDFVGAASKIQRIAADFNGTTPIEDVAVIPGIGAPGPRDVPKGDGSKDTVTFGDNARVPNAMVFDSRGNLYVSDSFQGAIFKVASVAGCSKTCNVESFSHDPLLATPGFPPFGANGLAFNKDESALFIANTGDDRVLRLDMVSGTRKVTVFAESLNGADGLVFDNQSGLLWVCTNQADEVVALNANGRIVAKLGEFRGIKRDGTPEGLLFPASPVIVGDEIFVTNLAIALTPAVGDEPEEDVTRWTVSRMRLPHRED
;
A
#
# COMPACT_ATOMS: atom_id res chain seq x y z
N MET A 1 43.17 54.28 -42.37
CA MET A 1 42.00 53.44 -42.70
C MET A 1 41.91 52.29 -41.71
N LYS A 2 41.08 52.42 -40.67
CA LYS A 2 40.85 51.39 -39.64
C LYS A 2 39.49 50.73 -39.94
N LYS A 3 39.50 49.44 -40.21
CA LYS A 3 38.29 48.63 -40.44
C LYS A 3 37.79 48.11 -39.08
N ASN A 4 36.59 48.51 -38.70
CA ASN A 4 35.89 48.03 -37.54
C ASN A 4 35.25 46.65 -37.91
N LEU A 5 35.61 45.60 -37.18
CA LEU A 5 34.89 44.31 -37.19
C LEU A 5 33.78 44.41 -36.15
N VAL A 6 32.56 44.27 -36.60
CA VAL A 6 31.38 44.09 -35.73
C VAL A 6 31.21 42.58 -35.55
N ALA A 7 31.37 42.09 -34.32
CA ALA A 7 31.08 40.72 -33.99
C ALA A 7 29.58 40.57 -33.65
N LEU A 8 28.86 39.80 -34.47
CA LEU A 8 27.48 39.39 -34.15
C LEU A 8 27.54 38.21 -33.16
N ALA A 9 27.04 38.44 -31.95
CA ALA A 9 26.81 37.39 -31.00
C ALA A 9 25.44 36.71 -31.28
N VAL A 10 25.47 35.47 -31.68
CA VAL A 10 24.27 34.63 -31.82
C VAL A 10 24.02 33.94 -30.47
N PRO A 11 22.83 34.11 -29.84
CA PRO A 11 22.53 33.37 -28.62
C PRO A 11 22.25 31.90 -28.97
N LEU A 12 23.06 30.98 -28.43
CA LEU A 12 22.79 29.54 -28.45
C LEU A 12 21.68 29.27 -27.42
N PHE A 13 20.47 29.01 -27.89
CA PHE A 13 19.43 28.40 -27.07
C PHE A 13 19.77 26.90 -26.88
N PHE A 14 20.24 26.53 -25.71
CA PHE A 14 20.26 25.15 -25.28
C PHE A 14 18.82 24.75 -24.95
N SER A 15 18.15 24.05 -25.83
CA SER A 15 16.96 23.27 -25.49
C SER A 15 17.43 22.02 -24.71
N ILE A 16 17.16 22.03 -23.41
CA ILE A 16 17.28 20.81 -22.59
C ILE A 16 16.15 19.90 -23.05
N GLY A 17 16.45 19.01 -23.99
CA GLY A 17 15.56 17.90 -24.31
C GLY A 17 15.51 16.95 -23.11
N MET A 18 14.37 16.88 -22.43
CA MET A 18 14.11 15.77 -21.51
C MET A 18 14.16 14.48 -22.34
N ALA A 19 15.15 13.64 -22.07
CA ALA A 19 15.23 12.31 -22.65
C ALA A 19 14.08 11.49 -22.06
N ALA A 20 13.04 11.23 -22.87
CA ALA A 20 12.05 10.23 -22.52
C ALA A 20 12.78 8.88 -22.37
N GLY A 21 12.60 8.21 -21.26
CA GLY A 21 13.18 6.89 -21.01
C GLY A 21 12.75 5.88 -22.08
N PRO A 22 13.47 4.76 -22.22
CA PRO A 22 13.18 3.77 -23.26
C PRO A 22 11.81 3.13 -23.01
N VAL A 23 10.89 3.34 -23.93
CA VAL A 23 9.56 2.71 -23.95
C VAL A 23 9.69 1.38 -24.65
N LEU A 24 9.50 0.29 -23.89
CA LEU A 24 9.45 -1.07 -24.46
C LEU A 24 7.99 -1.39 -24.85
N ALA A 25 7.78 -1.80 -26.11
CA ALA A 25 6.47 -2.27 -26.57
C ALA A 25 6.31 -3.76 -26.26
N ASP A 26 5.15 -4.15 -25.71
CA ASP A 26 4.74 -5.55 -25.71
C ASP A 26 4.36 -5.99 -27.14
N GLY A 27 4.34 -7.32 -27.41
CA GLY A 27 4.10 -7.87 -28.74
C GLY A 27 2.72 -7.53 -29.35
N ASN A 28 1.86 -6.76 -28.66
CA ASN A 28 0.54 -6.32 -29.10
C ASN A 28 0.46 -4.80 -29.33
N GLY A 29 1.58 -4.08 -29.34
CA GLY A 29 1.63 -2.64 -29.57
C GLY A 29 1.26 -1.78 -28.37
N ASN A 30 0.94 -2.35 -27.20
CA ASN A 30 0.80 -1.62 -25.95
C ASN A 30 2.19 -1.32 -25.38
N ARG A 31 2.52 -0.04 -25.27
CA ARG A 31 3.80 0.39 -24.73
C ARG A 31 3.74 0.32 -23.20
N LEU A 32 4.67 -0.41 -22.57
CA LEU A 32 4.90 -0.37 -21.14
C LEU A 32 5.56 0.97 -20.79
N PHE A 33 4.90 1.76 -19.95
CA PHE A 33 5.50 2.96 -19.39
C PHE A 33 6.42 2.57 -18.23
N ILE A 34 7.65 3.10 -18.21
CA ILE A 34 8.61 2.89 -17.11
C ILE A 34 9.19 4.22 -16.71
N ASP A 35 9.02 4.58 -15.44
CA ASP A 35 9.69 5.71 -14.81
C ASP A 35 10.37 5.23 -13.52
N ARG A 36 11.69 5.47 -13.42
CA ARG A 36 12.51 5.06 -12.29
C ARG A 36 12.82 6.19 -11.32
N ASP A 37 12.34 7.39 -11.61
CA ASP A 37 12.60 8.54 -10.76
C ASP A 37 11.75 8.47 -9.50
N VAL A 38 12.43 8.50 -8.36
CA VAL A 38 11.84 8.43 -7.04
C VAL A 38 12.41 9.55 -6.18
N ASP A 39 11.54 10.43 -5.73
CA ASP A 39 11.89 11.46 -4.75
C ASP A 39 11.68 10.93 -3.32
N THR A 40 12.57 11.25 -2.39
CA THR A 40 12.29 11.10 -0.97
C THR A 40 11.33 12.22 -0.55
N PHE A 41 10.09 11.87 -0.23
CA PHE A 41 9.09 12.83 0.26
C PHE A 41 9.34 13.21 1.71
N ALA A 42 9.54 12.22 2.57
CA ALA A 42 9.79 12.43 3.99
C ALA A 42 10.75 11.38 4.54
N VAL A 43 11.53 11.79 5.54
CA VAL A 43 12.34 10.89 6.36
C VAL A 43 11.68 10.80 7.73
N LEU A 44 11.50 9.59 8.25
CA LEU A 44 10.92 9.38 9.57
C LEU A 44 11.86 9.93 10.67
N PRO A 45 11.32 10.34 11.82
CA PRO A 45 12.13 10.76 12.96
C PRO A 45 13.10 9.65 13.42
N ASP A 46 14.22 10.04 13.97
CA ASP A 46 15.22 9.10 14.49
C ASP A 46 14.59 8.08 15.46
N GLY A 47 14.91 6.82 15.26
CA GLY A 47 14.40 5.69 16.05
C GLY A 47 12.94 5.30 15.72
N VAL A 48 12.29 5.92 14.73
CA VAL A 48 11.00 5.49 14.20
C VAL A 48 11.23 4.68 12.94
N ARG A 49 10.73 3.44 12.91
CA ARG A 49 11.03 2.45 11.89
C ARG A 49 9.78 1.87 11.26
N PHE A 50 9.96 1.22 10.12
CA PHE A 50 8.98 0.38 9.44
C PHE A 50 7.66 1.10 9.17
N PRO A 51 7.66 2.18 8.34
CA PRO A 51 6.42 2.80 7.86
C PRO A 51 5.68 1.80 6.97
N GLU A 52 4.41 1.55 7.28
CA GLU A 52 3.63 0.56 6.56
C GLU A 52 2.36 1.19 5.97
N GLY A 53 1.30 1.41 6.77
CA GLY A 53 0.07 2.03 6.29
C GLY A 53 0.25 3.50 5.95
N ILE A 54 -0.41 3.95 4.88
CA ILE A 54 -0.41 5.34 4.44
C ILE A 54 -1.82 5.75 4.01
N THR A 55 -2.20 7.00 4.32
CA THR A 55 -3.40 7.64 3.77
C THR A 55 -3.19 9.14 3.67
N ALA A 56 -4.10 9.86 3.02
CA ALA A 56 -3.95 11.30 2.81
C ALA A 56 -5.24 12.07 3.07
N ASN A 57 -5.10 13.30 3.53
CA ASN A 57 -6.19 14.25 3.53
C ASN A 57 -6.18 15.04 2.20
N PRO A 58 -7.10 14.77 1.28
CA PRO A 58 -7.09 15.40 -0.03
C PRO A 58 -7.42 16.90 0.00
N ALA A 59 -7.94 17.42 1.12
CA ALA A 59 -8.29 18.84 1.24
C ALA A 59 -7.06 19.73 1.45
N ASN A 60 -6.03 19.24 2.15
CA ASN A 60 -4.82 20.01 2.48
C ASN A 60 -3.52 19.34 2.04
N GLY A 61 -3.59 18.07 1.59
CA GLY A 61 -2.43 17.28 1.15
C GLY A 61 -1.58 16.73 2.30
N ASP A 62 -2.10 16.70 3.53
CA ASP A 62 -1.41 16.01 4.63
C ASP A 62 -1.37 14.51 4.40
N ILE A 63 -0.21 13.90 4.65
CA ILE A 63 0.05 12.47 4.54
C ILE A 63 0.15 11.89 5.94
N TYR A 64 -0.54 10.78 6.17
CA TYR A 64 -0.54 10.04 7.44
C TYR A 64 0.14 8.69 7.24
N VAL A 65 1.03 8.33 8.17
CA VAL A 65 1.84 7.12 8.09
C VAL A 65 1.80 6.38 9.41
N GLY A 66 1.44 5.10 9.39
CA GLY A 66 1.52 4.19 10.53
C GLY A 66 2.83 3.40 10.52
N THR A 67 3.28 2.94 11.70
CA THR A 67 4.49 2.11 11.81
C THR A 67 4.17 0.69 12.23
N PHE A 68 4.93 -0.26 11.71
CA PHE A 68 4.83 -1.70 11.97
C PHE A 68 6.09 -2.21 12.68
N ASP A 69 6.35 -1.73 13.89
CA ASP A 69 7.55 -2.09 14.65
C ASP A 69 7.20 -3.02 15.83
N GLY A 70 7.35 -4.31 15.61
CA GLY A 70 7.02 -5.33 16.61
C GLY A 70 7.84 -5.18 17.89
N GLY A 71 7.14 -5.05 19.03
CA GLY A 71 7.77 -4.92 20.34
C GLY A 71 8.31 -3.54 20.69
N ASN A 72 8.21 -2.56 19.79
CA ASN A 72 8.62 -1.17 20.02
C ASN A 72 7.42 -0.21 19.98
N GLN A 73 7.68 1.07 20.24
CA GLN A 73 6.64 2.09 20.26
C GLN A 73 6.19 2.44 18.83
N ASN A 74 4.99 2.04 18.49
CA ASN A 74 4.38 2.38 17.21
C ASN A 74 3.71 3.75 17.24
N LYS A 75 3.72 4.42 16.11
CA LYS A 75 3.27 5.79 15.96
C LYS A 75 2.42 5.97 14.71
N LEU A 76 1.46 6.86 14.81
CA LEU A 76 0.85 7.53 13.66
C LEU A 76 1.55 8.88 13.49
N LEU A 77 2.12 9.10 12.32
CA LEU A 77 2.81 10.32 11.92
C LEU A 77 1.94 11.11 10.97
N ARG A 78 2.00 12.45 11.04
CA ARG A 78 1.36 13.35 10.09
C ARG A 78 2.41 14.26 9.49
N PHE A 79 2.54 14.22 8.17
CA PHE A 79 3.41 15.09 7.40
C PHE A 79 2.55 16.08 6.60
N ASN A 80 3.01 17.32 6.44
CA ASN A 80 2.37 18.25 5.51
C ASN A 80 2.73 17.90 4.07
N ARG A 81 2.12 18.56 3.09
CA ARG A 81 2.36 18.33 1.66
C ARG A 81 3.81 18.57 1.19
N ARG A 82 4.69 19.12 2.05
CA ARG A 82 6.12 19.33 1.77
C ARG A 82 7.01 18.25 2.38
N GLY A 83 6.42 17.30 3.13
CA GLY A 83 7.16 16.26 3.83
C GLY A 83 7.66 16.69 5.21
N ASP A 84 7.29 17.87 5.73
CA ASP A 84 7.63 18.28 7.08
C ASP A 84 6.73 17.52 8.10
N LEU A 85 7.33 16.93 9.13
CA LEU A 85 6.57 16.31 10.21
C LEU A 85 5.80 17.36 11.02
N VAL A 86 4.48 17.23 11.08
CA VAL A 86 3.57 18.17 11.79
C VAL A 86 3.10 17.63 13.12
N ALA A 87 2.90 16.31 13.20
CA ALA A 87 2.45 15.66 14.41
C ALA A 87 2.88 14.19 14.49
N SER A 88 2.98 13.69 15.72
CA SER A 88 3.22 12.28 16.02
C SER A 88 2.35 11.87 17.20
N ARG A 89 1.67 10.72 17.09
CA ARG A 89 0.83 10.13 18.13
C ARG A 89 1.23 8.69 18.39
N GLY A 90 1.60 8.38 19.64
CA GLY A 90 1.93 7.01 20.04
C GLY A 90 0.70 6.12 20.16
N PHE A 91 0.81 4.88 19.71
CA PHE A 91 -0.20 3.82 19.81
C PHE A 91 0.23 2.65 20.70
N GLY A 92 1.35 2.79 21.41
CA GLY A 92 1.91 1.73 22.24
C GLY A 92 2.79 0.76 21.45
N ILE A 93 2.95 -0.46 21.97
CA ILE A 93 3.86 -1.47 21.42
C ILE A 93 3.23 -2.37 20.35
N THR A 94 1.95 -2.18 20.06
CA THR A 94 1.24 -2.97 19.06
C THR A 94 1.36 -2.34 17.68
N PRO A 95 1.72 -3.11 16.64
CA PRO A 95 1.92 -2.59 15.30
C PRO A 95 0.67 -1.99 14.68
N LEU A 96 0.87 -1.00 13.80
CA LEU A 96 -0.18 -0.41 12.98
C LEU A 96 0.01 -0.87 11.54
N LEU A 97 -1.07 -1.27 10.90
CA LEU A 97 -1.13 -1.57 9.47
C LEU A 97 -2.02 -0.55 8.76
N GLY A 98 -3.00 -0.98 8.01
CA GLY A 98 -3.80 -0.13 7.14
C GLY A 98 -4.32 1.16 7.79
N LEU A 99 -4.26 2.22 7.02
CA LEU A 99 -4.81 3.53 7.33
C LEU A 99 -5.87 3.92 6.29
N GLU A 100 -6.93 4.61 6.72
CA GLU A 100 -7.90 5.17 5.80
C GLU A 100 -8.42 6.52 6.28
N PHE A 101 -8.62 7.47 5.37
CA PHE A 101 -9.06 8.82 5.68
C PHE A 101 -10.56 9.01 5.46
N ASP A 102 -11.30 9.26 6.53
CA ASP A 102 -12.71 9.62 6.47
C ASP A 102 -12.88 11.12 6.15
N ARG A 103 -13.15 11.41 4.88
CA ARG A 103 -13.34 12.78 4.38
C ARG A 103 -14.56 13.48 5.00
N ALA A 104 -15.62 12.70 5.29
CA ALA A 104 -16.86 13.26 5.78
C ALA A 104 -16.75 13.75 7.24
N HIS A 105 -15.93 13.09 8.04
CA HIS A 105 -15.81 13.36 9.47
C HIS A 105 -14.42 13.86 9.88
N ASN A 106 -13.50 14.07 8.92
CA ASN A 106 -12.13 14.53 9.14
C ASN A 106 -11.40 13.68 10.20
N LYS A 107 -11.42 12.36 10.00
CA LYS A 107 -10.77 11.38 10.89
C LYS A 107 -9.85 10.45 10.11
N VAL A 108 -8.81 9.97 10.77
CA VAL A 108 -7.96 8.88 10.30
C VAL A 108 -8.36 7.62 11.04
N TYR A 109 -8.72 6.59 10.29
CA TYR A 109 -8.92 5.23 10.80
C TYR A 109 -7.59 4.48 10.74
N VAL A 110 -7.38 3.63 11.74
CA VAL A 110 -6.11 2.91 11.95
C VAL A 110 -6.41 1.48 12.34
N LEU A 111 -5.77 0.51 11.67
CA LEU A 111 -5.76 -0.88 12.10
C LEU A 111 -4.63 -1.08 13.11
N ASN A 112 -5.00 -1.39 14.33
CA ASN A 112 -4.09 -1.83 15.39
C ASN A 112 -4.13 -3.35 15.44
N VAL A 113 -3.03 -3.99 15.09
CA VAL A 113 -2.96 -5.45 14.92
C VAL A 113 -3.06 -6.20 16.25
N GLY A 114 -2.79 -5.52 17.36
CA GLY A 114 -2.64 -6.19 18.64
C GLY A 114 -1.26 -6.84 18.77
N ASP A 115 -1.19 -7.94 19.52
CA ASP A 115 0.06 -8.71 19.73
C ASP A 115 0.08 -10.04 18.95
N PHE A 116 -0.79 -10.17 17.96
CA PHE A 116 -1.04 -11.38 17.15
C PHE A 116 -1.64 -12.56 17.94
N VAL A 117 -1.52 -12.60 19.25
CA VAL A 117 -1.87 -13.78 20.07
C VAL A 117 -2.93 -13.48 21.14
N GLY A 118 -2.77 -12.44 21.93
CA GLY A 118 -3.60 -12.16 23.12
C GLY A 118 -4.32 -10.81 23.10
N ALA A 119 -3.65 -9.72 22.71
CA ALA A 119 -4.30 -8.43 22.57
C ALA A 119 -5.20 -8.40 21.34
N ALA A 120 -6.43 -7.97 21.51
CA ALA A 120 -7.40 -7.94 20.42
C ALA A 120 -6.99 -6.95 19.32
N SER A 121 -7.01 -7.40 18.07
CA SER A 121 -6.89 -6.53 16.91
C SER A 121 -8.10 -5.60 16.81
N LYS A 122 -7.85 -4.31 16.50
CA LYS A 122 -8.88 -3.28 16.58
C LYS A 122 -8.88 -2.37 15.36
N ILE A 123 -10.06 -1.90 15.02
CA ILE A 123 -10.23 -0.67 14.25
C ILE A 123 -10.29 0.48 15.24
N GLN A 124 -9.40 1.45 15.09
CA GLN A 124 -9.34 2.67 15.88
C GLN A 124 -9.48 3.88 14.97
N ARG A 125 -9.77 5.05 15.54
CA ARG A 125 -9.79 6.31 14.79
C ARG A 125 -9.32 7.48 15.66
N ILE A 126 -8.85 8.52 15.00
CA ILE A 126 -8.36 9.75 15.62
C ILE A 126 -8.75 10.96 14.78
N ALA A 127 -8.89 12.14 15.36
CA ALA A 127 -9.08 13.37 14.61
C ALA A 127 -7.88 13.61 13.65
N ALA A 128 -8.13 14.06 12.43
CA ALA A 128 -7.09 14.22 11.41
C ALA A 128 -6.06 15.31 11.76
N ASP A 129 -6.46 16.30 12.54
CA ASP A 129 -5.61 17.39 13.05
C ASP A 129 -4.92 17.05 14.37
N PHE A 130 -4.78 15.77 14.68
CA PHE A 130 -4.23 15.27 15.94
C PHE A 130 -2.87 15.86 16.30
N ASN A 131 -2.60 15.82 17.61
CA ASN A 131 -1.29 16.04 18.23
C ASN A 131 -0.92 14.87 19.13
N GLY A 132 0.19 14.97 19.86
CA GLY A 132 0.72 13.89 20.72
C GLY A 132 -0.21 13.42 21.83
N THR A 133 -1.29 14.16 22.16
CA THR A 133 -2.21 13.87 23.26
C THR A 133 -3.65 13.64 22.81
N THR A 134 -3.96 13.83 21.52
CA THR A 134 -5.32 13.63 20.99
C THR A 134 -5.84 12.24 21.32
N PRO A 135 -7.07 12.10 21.84
CA PRO A 135 -7.64 10.80 22.16
C PRO A 135 -7.75 9.87 20.95
N ILE A 136 -7.43 8.59 21.15
CA ILE A 136 -7.64 7.50 20.20
C ILE A 136 -8.97 6.84 20.59
N GLU A 137 -9.88 6.70 19.63
CA GLU A 137 -11.20 6.10 19.82
C GLU A 137 -11.19 4.64 19.30
N ASP A 138 -11.55 3.68 20.14
CA ASP A 138 -11.84 2.32 19.69
C ASP A 138 -13.18 2.30 18.94
N VAL A 139 -13.21 1.68 17.75
CA VAL A 139 -14.39 1.57 16.88
C VAL A 139 -14.97 0.16 16.91
N ALA A 140 -14.15 -0.83 16.68
CA ALA A 140 -14.54 -2.25 16.65
C ALA A 140 -13.36 -3.15 16.96
N VAL A 141 -13.67 -4.39 17.35
CA VAL A 141 -12.69 -5.47 17.53
C VAL A 141 -12.86 -6.46 16.38
N ILE A 142 -11.76 -6.84 15.72
CA ILE A 142 -11.79 -7.85 14.66
C ILE A 142 -12.05 -9.23 15.28
N PRO A 143 -13.08 -9.96 14.84
CA PRO A 143 -13.38 -11.28 15.37
C PRO A 143 -12.35 -12.30 14.91
N GLY A 144 -12.09 -13.31 15.74
CA GLY A 144 -11.34 -14.51 15.34
C GLY A 144 -12.29 -15.52 14.72
N ILE A 145 -12.13 -15.80 13.43
CA ILE A 145 -12.91 -16.80 12.70
C ILE A 145 -12.05 -17.99 12.21
N GLY A 146 -10.73 -17.91 12.42
CA GLY A 146 -9.75 -18.89 11.94
C GLY A 146 -9.48 -18.79 10.44
N ALA A 147 -8.61 -19.67 9.96
CA ALA A 147 -8.29 -19.76 8.54
C ALA A 147 -9.45 -20.41 7.75
N PRO A 148 -9.56 -20.14 6.43
CA PRO A 148 -10.57 -20.82 5.61
C PRO A 148 -10.26 -22.30 5.42
N GLY A 149 -11.23 -23.05 4.89
CA GLY A 149 -11.05 -24.46 4.52
C GLY A 149 -9.95 -24.66 3.48
N PRO A 150 -9.50 -25.91 3.26
CA PRO A 150 -8.43 -26.19 2.30
C PRO A 150 -8.81 -25.84 0.88
N ARG A 151 -7.79 -25.57 0.05
CA ARG A 151 -7.91 -25.29 -1.39
C ARG A 151 -7.23 -26.38 -2.21
N ASP A 152 -7.96 -26.94 -3.16
CA ASP A 152 -7.40 -27.86 -4.15
C ASP A 152 -6.78 -27.09 -5.31
N VAL A 153 -5.54 -27.43 -5.67
CA VAL A 153 -4.79 -26.86 -6.79
C VAL A 153 -4.63 -27.93 -7.86
N PRO A 154 -5.32 -27.83 -9.01
CA PRO A 154 -5.22 -28.82 -10.09
C PRO A 154 -3.82 -28.81 -10.70
N LYS A 155 -3.33 -30.00 -11.06
CA LYS A 155 -2.07 -30.21 -11.78
C LYS A 155 -2.32 -30.54 -13.25
N GLY A 156 -1.29 -30.36 -14.08
CA GLY A 156 -1.35 -30.65 -15.50
C GLY A 156 -1.51 -32.12 -15.84
N ASP A 157 -1.23 -33.05 -14.92
CA ASP A 157 -1.42 -34.51 -15.06
C ASP A 157 -2.82 -34.98 -14.64
N GLY A 158 -3.71 -34.05 -14.26
CA GLY A 158 -5.07 -34.34 -13.79
C GLY A 158 -5.17 -34.68 -12.31
N SER A 159 -4.05 -34.74 -11.58
CA SER A 159 -4.04 -34.84 -10.11
C SER A 159 -4.26 -33.46 -9.48
N LYS A 160 -4.34 -33.41 -8.17
CA LYS A 160 -4.44 -32.15 -7.40
C LYS A 160 -3.56 -32.21 -6.17
N ASP A 161 -3.03 -31.05 -5.79
CA ASP A 161 -2.50 -30.81 -4.45
C ASP A 161 -3.56 -30.14 -3.59
N THR A 162 -3.60 -30.48 -2.30
CA THR A 162 -4.46 -29.82 -1.33
C THR A 162 -3.61 -28.92 -0.46
N VAL A 163 -3.87 -27.60 -0.53
CA VAL A 163 -3.26 -26.58 0.31
C VAL A 163 -4.12 -26.42 1.55
N THR A 164 -3.50 -26.47 2.72
CA THR A 164 -4.15 -26.21 4.00
C THR A 164 -3.59 -24.94 4.62
N PHE A 165 -4.44 -24.16 5.25
CA PHE A 165 -4.09 -22.94 5.94
C PHE A 165 -4.22 -23.19 7.43
N GLY A 166 -3.26 -22.71 8.21
CA GLY A 166 -3.27 -22.94 9.64
C GLY A 166 -2.74 -21.74 10.37
N ASP A 167 -3.61 -20.89 10.84
CA ASP A 167 -3.31 -20.02 11.95
C ASP A 167 -4.61 -19.49 12.55
N ASN A 168 -4.59 -19.24 13.87
CA ASN A 168 -5.66 -18.58 14.60
C ASN A 168 -5.30 -17.12 14.91
N ALA A 169 -4.16 -16.64 14.46
CA ALA A 169 -3.77 -15.24 14.60
C ALA A 169 -4.66 -14.33 13.75
N ARG A 170 -4.77 -13.10 14.15
CA ARG A 170 -5.53 -12.04 13.47
C ARG A 170 -4.55 -10.99 13.01
N VAL A 171 -4.54 -10.71 11.72
CA VAL A 171 -3.71 -9.68 11.12
C VAL A 171 -4.55 -8.84 10.18
N PRO A 172 -5.42 -7.95 10.74
CA PRO A 172 -6.11 -6.98 9.91
C PRO A 172 -5.08 -6.07 9.25
N ASN A 173 -5.07 -6.07 7.92
CA ASN A 173 -3.97 -5.51 7.16
C ASN A 173 -4.31 -4.21 6.45
N ALA A 174 -5.32 -4.19 5.61
CA ALA A 174 -5.74 -2.98 4.92
C ALA A 174 -7.22 -2.67 5.13
N MET A 175 -7.63 -1.42 4.84
CA MET A 175 -9.03 -1.03 4.87
C MET A 175 -9.35 -0.03 3.77
N VAL A 176 -10.62 0.00 3.38
CA VAL A 176 -11.15 0.92 2.39
C VAL A 176 -12.62 1.23 2.65
N PHE A 177 -13.03 2.50 2.45
CA PHE A 177 -14.44 2.89 2.50
C PHE A 177 -15.15 2.62 1.17
N ASP A 178 -16.42 2.22 1.24
CA ASP A 178 -17.34 2.41 0.12
C ASP A 178 -18.02 3.80 0.19
N SER A 179 -18.68 4.19 -0.90
CA SER A 179 -19.40 5.48 -1.02
C SER A 179 -20.56 5.65 -0.02
N ARG A 180 -21.00 4.58 0.63
CA ARG A 180 -22.06 4.57 1.65
C ARG A 180 -21.52 4.72 3.07
N GLY A 181 -20.19 4.81 3.23
CA GLY A 181 -19.54 4.90 4.54
C GLY A 181 -19.43 3.57 5.29
N ASN A 182 -19.50 2.45 4.58
CA ASN A 182 -19.11 1.17 5.15
C ASN A 182 -17.59 1.01 5.01
N LEU A 183 -16.96 0.40 6.02
CA LEU A 183 -15.54 0.11 6.02
C LEU A 183 -15.32 -1.39 5.77
N TYR A 184 -14.48 -1.71 4.80
CA TYR A 184 -14.04 -3.06 4.52
C TYR A 184 -12.61 -3.23 5.02
N VAL A 185 -12.31 -4.38 5.62
CA VAL A 185 -11.02 -4.69 6.25
C VAL A 185 -10.57 -6.06 5.78
N SER A 186 -9.36 -6.17 5.25
CA SER A 186 -8.70 -7.47 4.98
C SER A 186 -8.07 -8.02 6.26
N ASP A 187 -8.05 -9.35 6.37
CA ASP A 187 -7.25 -10.03 7.39
C ASP A 187 -6.38 -11.10 6.72
N SER A 188 -5.07 -10.90 6.78
CA SER A 188 -4.10 -11.69 6.03
C SER A 188 -4.01 -13.14 6.51
N PHE A 189 -4.17 -13.39 7.81
CA PHE A 189 -3.98 -14.72 8.35
C PHE A 189 -5.29 -15.51 8.42
N GLN A 190 -6.41 -14.81 8.57
CA GLN A 190 -7.72 -15.45 8.55
C GLN A 190 -8.27 -15.65 7.12
N GLY A 191 -7.61 -15.09 6.08
CA GLY A 191 -8.10 -15.18 4.69
C GLY A 191 -9.51 -14.60 4.56
N ALA A 192 -9.74 -13.42 5.10
CA ALA A 192 -11.06 -12.84 5.24
C ALA A 192 -11.12 -11.38 4.81
N ILE A 193 -12.30 -10.96 4.37
CA ILE A 193 -12.70 -9.56 4.27
C ILE A 193 -13.82 -9.34 5.29
N PHE A 194 -13.61 -8.43 6.20
CA PHE A 194 -14.62 -7.98 7.16
C PHE A 194 -15.30 -6.70 6.68
N LYS A 195 -16.52 -6.45 7.18
CA LYS A 195 -17.27 -5.24 6.90
C LYS A 195 -17.83 -4.64 8.18
N VAL A 196 -17.69 -3.34 8.34
CA VAL A 196 -18.36 -2.55 9.37
C VAL A 196 -19.30 -1.56 8.68
N ALA A 197 -20.60 -1.75 8.85
CA ALA A 197 -21.60 -0.89 8.22
C ALA A 197 -21.67 0.48 8.92
N SER A 198 -21.76 1.56 8.12
CA SER A 198 -21.94 2.94 8.61
C SER A 198 -20.98 3.30 9.76
N VAL A 199 -19.70 3.01 9.57
CA VAL A 199 -18.69 3.00 10.63
C VAL A 199 -18.54 4.33 11.38
N ALA A 200 -18.88 5.45 10.78
CA ALA A 200 -18.79 6.77 11.42
C ALA A 200 -19.67 6.89 12.68
N GLY A 201 -20.83 6.24 12.68
CA GLY A 201 -21.73 6.17 13.85
C GLY A 201 -21.29 5.20 14.95
N CYS A 202 -20.21 4.48 14.72
CA CYS A 202 -19.73 3.45 15.61
C CYS A 202 -19.04 3.98 16.87
N SER A 203 -19.25 3.30 17.99
CA SER A 203 -18.51 3.52 19.25
C SER A 203 -18.26 2.18 19.94
N LYS A 204 -17.00 1.85 20.15
CA LYS A 204 -16.44 0.74 20.96
C LYS A 204 -16.79 -0.70 20.55
N THR A 205 -18.00 -0.98 20.06
CA THR A 205 -18.50 -2.36 19.85
C THR A 205 -19.35 -2.50 18.59
N CYS A 206 -18.93 -1.87 17.51
CA CYS A 206 -19.65 -2.05 16.25
C CYS A 206 -19.58 -3.49 15.77
N ASN A 207 -20.68 -3.93 15.17
CA ASN A 207 -20.74 -5.24 14.56
C ASN A 207 -19.76 -5.34 13.39
N VAL A 208 -18.94 -6.35 13.40
CA VAL A 208 -17.99 -6.70 12.31
C VAL A 208 -18.52 -7.94 11.63
N GLU A 209 -19.03 -7.77 10.42
CA GLU A 209 -19.51 -8.87 9.57
C GLU A 209 -18.32 -9.57 8.91
N SER A 210 -18.27 -10.89 8.92
CA SER A 210 -17.40 -11.66 8.00
C SER A 210 -18.03 -11.58 6.61
N PHE A 211 -17.57 -10.63 5.78
CA PHE A 211 -18.15 -10.33 4.48
C PHE A 211 -17.76 -11.36 3.42
N SER A 212 -16.51 -11.79 3.40
CA SER A 212 -16.00 -12.88 2.56
C SER A 212 -14.95 -13.66 3.34
N HIS A 213 -14.99 -14.97 3.25
CA HIS A 213 -14.02 -15.89 3.87
C HIS A 213 -13.74 -17.00 2.86
N ASP A 214 -12.64 -16.88 2.13
CA ASP A 214 -12.37 -17.68 0.94
C ASP A 214 -10.92 -18.17 0.93
N PRO A 215 -10.65 -19.45 0.56
CA PRO A 215 -9.31 -19.99 0.45
C PRO A 215 -8.34 -19.21 -0.46
N LEU A 216 -8.84 -18.43 -1.43
CA LEU A 216 -8.00 -17.54 -2.24
C LEU A 216 -7.50 -16.33 -1.47
N LEU A 217 -8.18 -15.95 -0.37
CA LEU A 217 -7.78 -14.83 0.48
C LEU A 217 -6.68 -15.20 1.48
N ALA A 218 -6.44 -16.50 1.70
CA ALA A 218 -5.33 -17.00 2.52
C ALA A 218 -4.15 -17.41 1.64
N THR A 219 -2.98 -17.61 2.24
CA THR A 219 -1.77 -18.05 1.55
C THR A 219 -1.01 -19.11 2.33
N PRO A 220 -0.40 -20.12 1.68
CA PRO A 220 0.68 -20.94 2.25
C PRO A 220 2.07 -20.41 1.90
N GLY A 221 2.13 -19.29 1.13
CA GLY A 221 3.35 -18.71 0.59
C GLY A 221 4.15 -17.88 1.59
N PHE A 222 5.16 -17.20 1.10
CA PHE A 222 6.02 -16.35 1.90
C PHE A 222 6.23 -15.00 1.20
N PRO A 223 6.19 -13.87 1.94
CA PRO A 223 5.84 -13.77 3.36
C PRO A 223 4.38 -14.20 3.63
N PRO A 224 4.05 -14.71 4.83
CA PRO A 224 2.79 -15.41 5.08
C PRO A 224 1.57 -14.47 5.21
N PHE A 225 1.48 -13.46 4.37
CA PHE A 225 0.37 -12.52 4.33
C PHE A 225 -0.54 -12.84 3.15
N GLY A 226 -1.76 -13.31 3.42
CA GLY A 226 -2.81 -13.52 2.43
C GLY A 226 -3.46 -12.21 2.02
N ALA A 227 -4.78 -12.05 2.26
CA ALA A 227 -5.50 -10.81 1.95
C ALA A 227 -4.85 -9.59 2.61
N ASN A 228 -4.28 -8.72 1.79
CA ASN A 228 -3.52 -7.54 2.16
C ASN A 228 -4.19 -6.28 1.61
N GLY A 229 -3.54 -5.47 0.79
CA GLY A 229 -4.06 -4.22 0.23
C GLY A 229 -5.46 -4.34 -0.35
N LEU A 230 -6.28 -3.30 -0.20
CA LEU A 230 -7.66 -3.21 -0.68
C LEU A 230 -7.88 -1.95 -1.51
N ALA A 231 -8.56 -2.08 -2.65
CA ALA A 231 -9.04 -0.93 -3.42
C ALA A 231 -10.32 -1.25 -4.18
N PHE A 232 -11.33 -0.38 -4.10
CA PHE A 232 -12.48 -0.45 -5.00
C PHE A 232 -12.12 0.11 -6.37
N ASN A 233 -12.74 -0.42 -7.43
CA ASN A 233 -12.80 0.30 -8.69
C ASN A 233 -13.79 1.47 -8.58
N LYS A 234 -13.79 2.34 -9.59
CA LYS A 234 -14.52 3.62 -9.59
C LYS A 234 -16.02 3.50 -9.30
N ASP A 235 -16.67 2.44 -9.78
CA ASP A 235 -18.11 2.20 -9.62
C ASP A 235 -18.45 1.25 -8.46
N GLU A 236 -17.45 0.84 -7.70
CA GLU A 236 -17.57 -0.11 -6.57
C GLU A 236 -18.18 -1.47 -6.96
N SER A 237 -18.09 -1.84 -8.24
CA SER A 237 -18.56 -3.15 -8.71
C SER A 237 -17.58 -4.28 -8.41
N ALA A 238 -16.34 -3.94 -8.09
CA ALA A 238 -15.27 -4.86 -7.71
C ALA A 238 -14.45 -4.30 -6.56
N LEU A 239 -14.07 -5.17 -5.62
CA LEU A 239 -13.03 -4.92 -4.64
C LEU A 239 -11.80 -5.73 -5.07
N PHE A 240 -10.68 -5.04 -5.32
CA PHE A 240 -9.39 -5.66 -5.56
C PHE A 240 -8.68 -5.91 -4.23
N ILE A 241 -8.01 -7.05 -4.15
CA ILE A 241 -7.34 -7.50 -2.93
C ILE A 241 -5.95 -8.04 -3.33
N ALA A 242 -4.89 -7.50 -2.75
CA ALA A 242 -3.57 -8.12 -2.84
C ALA A 242 -3.54 -9.41 -2.02
N ASN A 243 -2.83 -10.42 -2.51
CA ASN A 243 -2.44 -11.59 -1.74
C ASN A 243 -0.93 -11.72 -1.87
N THR A 244 -0.21 -11.28 -0.83
CA THR A 244 1.23 -11.08 -0.86
C THR A 244 1.99 -12.40 -1.03
N GLY A 245 1.64 -13.40 -0.24
CA GLY A 245 2.34 -14.68 -0.26
C GLY A 245 2.04 -15.55 -1.48
N ASP A 246 0.96 -15.26 -2.22
CA ASP A 246 0.62 -15.94 -3.47
C ASP A 246 0.99 -15.11 -4.72
N ASP A 247 1.64 -13.95 -4.57
CA ASP A 247 2.11 -13.05 -5.64
C ASP A 247 1.00 -12.64 -6.62
N ARG A 248 -0.18 -12.29 -6.11
CA ARG A 248 -1.33 -12.01 -6.96
C ARG A 248 -2.23 -10.89 -6.46
N VAL A 249 -3.03 -10.36 -7.37
CA VAL A 249 -4.20 -9.55 -7.06
C VAL A 249 -5.45 -10.37 -7.34
N LEU A 250 -6.36 -10.36 -6.39
CA LEU A 250 -7.68 -10.97 -6.47
C LEU A 250 -8.75 -9.92 -6.76
N ARG A 251 -9.90 -10.37 -7.27
CA ARG A 251 -11.08 -9.58 -7.49
C ARG A 251 -12.28 -10.21 -6.81
N LEU A 252 -12.91 -9.49 -5.91
CA LEU A 252 -14.17 -9.84 -5.26
C LEU A 252 -15.32 -9.14 -5.97
N ASP A 253 -16.29 -9.90 -6.42
CA ASP A 253 -17.52 -9.37 -7.06
C ASP A 253 -18.45 -8.74 -6.01
N MET A 254 -18.75 -7.45 -6.20
CA MET A 254 -19.57 -6.67 -5.28
C MET A 254 -21.04 -6.52 -5.76
N VAL A 255 -21.36 -6.99 -6.99
CA VAL A 255 -22.67 -6.74 -7.64
C VAL A 255 -23.57 -7.98 -7.62
N SER A 256 -23.03 -9.15 -7.95
CA SER A 256 -23.84 -10.36 -8.15
C SER A 256 -24.46 -10.94 -6.87
N GLY A 257 -24.08 -10.45 -5.70
CA GLY A 257 -24.47 -10.99 -4.39
C GLY A 257 -23.80 -12.32 -4.01
N THR A 258 -23.07 -12.96 -4.93
CA THR A 258 -22.36 -14.21 -4.67
C THR A 258 -21.06 -14.00 -3.90
N ARG A 259 -20.54 -12.77 -3.90
CA ARG A 259 -19.24 -12.41 -3.28
C ARG A 259 -18.11 -13.32 -3.76
N LYS A 260 -18.13 -13.66 -5.06
CA LYS A 260 -17.15 -14.59 -5.65
C LYS A 260 -15.79 -13.93 -5.72
N VAL A 261 -14.77 -14.61 -5.17
CA VAL A 261 -13.36 -14.25 -5.29
C VAL A 261 -12.77 -14.95 -6.52
N THR A 262 -12.00 -14.23 -7.32
CA THR A 262 -11.30 -14.75 -8.50
C THR A 262 -9.91 -14.13 -8.59
N VAL A 263 -8.97 -14.82 -9.25
CA VAL A 263 -7.66 -14.25 -9.57
C VAL A 263 -7.83 -13.21 -10.68
N PHE A 264 -7.29 -12.02 -10.46
CA PHE A 264 -7.30 -10.91 -11.41
C PHE A 264 -5.95 -10.76 -12.14
N ALA A 265 -4.86 -10.84 -11.39
CA ALA A 265 -3.49 -10.82 -11.92
C ALA A 265 -2.58 -11.71 -11.08
N GLU A 266 -1.56 -12.30 -11.70
CA GLU A 266 -0.58 -13.19 -11.08
C GLU A 266 0.85 -12.73 -11.36
N SER A 267 1.81 -13.30 -10.64
CA SER A 267 3.24 -13.02 -10.79
C SER A 267 3.61 -11.57 -10.45
N LEU A 268 2.97 -11.04 -9.42
CA LEU A 268 3.24 -9.73 -8.84
C LEU A 268 4.02 -9.94 -7.54
N ASN A 269 5.34 -10.02 -7.64
CA ASN A 269 6.24 -10.44 -6.57
C ASN A 269 6.06 -9.64 -5.27
N GLY A 270 5.41 -10.26 -4.26
CA GLY A 270 5.02 -9.61 -3.03
C GLY A 270 3.98 -8.51 -3.22
N ALA A 271 2.86 -8.78 -3.93
CA ALA A 271 1.76 -7.80 -4.05
C ALA A 271 1.25 -7.38 -2.66
N ASP A 272 1.36 -6.09 -2.34
CA ASP A 272 1.09 -5.55 -1.01
C ASP A 272 -0.02 -4.49 -1.05
N GLY A 273 0.24 -3.23 -0.74
CA GLY A 273 -0.75 -2.18 -0.79
C GLY A 273 -1.27 -1.89 -2.19
N LEU A 274 -2.55 -1.51 -2.29
CA LEU A 274 -3.24 -1.17 -3.53
C LEU A 274 -3.84 0.24 -3.46
N VAL A 275 -3.88 0.91 -4.61
CA VAL A 275 -4.71 2.12 -4.79
C VAL A 275 -5.27 2.16 -6.21
N PHE A 276 -6.57 2.43 -6.34
CA PHE A 276 -7.21 2.60 -7.64
C PHE A 276 -7.22 4.08 -8.04
N ASP A 277 -6.63 4.39 -9.17
CA ASP A 277 -6.69 5.72 -9.75
C ASP A 277 -7.98 5.92 -10.55
N ASN A 278 -8.91 6.67 -9.97
CA ASN A 278 -10.21 6.97 -10.57
C ASN A 278 -10.10 7.85 -11.84
N GLN A 279 -8.97 8.49 -12.08
CA GLN A 279 -8.73 9.33 -13.25
C GLN A 279 -8.29 8.49 -14.45
N SER A 280 -7.30 7.64 -14.27
CA SER A 280 -6.77 6.76 -15.34
C SER A 280 -7.52 5.43 -15.48
N GLY A 281 -8.22 5.00 -14.42
CA GLY A 281 -8.83 3.67 -14.34
C GLY A 281 -7.83 2.54 -14.13
N LEU A 282 -6.61 2.86 -13.67
CA LEU A 282 -5.56 1.90 -13.39
C LEU A 282 -5.55 1.53 -11.90
N LEU A 283 -5.20 0.28 -11.62
CA LEU A 283 -4.93 -0.21 -10.27
C LEU A 283 -3.42 -0.22 -10.04
N TRP A 284 -2.95 0.61 -9.12
CA TRP A 284 -1.55 0.66 -8.71
C TRP A 284 -1.32 -0.31 -7.56
N VAL A 285 -0.24 -1.08 -7.64
CA VAL A 285 0.12 -2.17 -6.73
C VAL A 285 1.58 -2.00 -6.31
N CYS A 286 1.85 -1.92 -5.02
CA CYS A 286 3.20 -2.10 -4.50
C CYS A 286 3.59 -3.57 -4.63
N THR A 287 4.72 -3.86 -5.27
CA THR A 287 5.32 -5.19 -5.35
C THR A 287 6.58 -5.19 -4.48
N ASN A 288 6.40 -5.53 -3.20
CA ASN A 288 7.37 -5.24 -2.16
C ASN A 288 8.70 -5.98 -2.34
N GLN A 289 8.69 -7.21 -2.86
CA GLN A 289 9.91 -7.99 -3.14
C GLN A 289 10.53 -7.70 -4.51
N ALA A 290 9.91 -6.80 -5.30
CA ALA A 290 10.46 -6.34 -6.57
C ALA A 290 10.90 -4.87 -6.52
N ASP A 291 10.74 -4.19 -5.39
CA ASP A 291 11.10 -2.79 -5.17
C ASP A 291 10.52 -1.83 -6.22
N GLU A 292 9.30 -2.10 -6.66
CA GLU A 292 8.62 -1.30 -7.67
C GLU A 292 7.12 -1.13 -7.38
N VAL A 293 6.49 -0.17 -8.03
CA VAL A 293 5.02 -0.02 -8.06
C VAL A 293 4.55 -0.25 -9.48
N VAL A 294 3.63 -1.16 -9.69
CA VAL A 294 3.10 -1.48 -11.02
C VAL A 294 1.66 -1.02 -11.19
N ALA A 295 1.29 -0.63 -12.42
CA ALA A 295 -0.10 -0.33 -12.76
C ALA A 295 -0.72 -1.45 -13.58
N LEU A 296 -1.88 -1.92 -13.15
CA LEU A 296 -2.71 -2.90 -13.86
C LEU A 296 -3.86 -2.21 -14.57
N ASN A 297 -4.08 -2.58 -15.84
CA ASN A 297 -5.29 -2.17 -16.56
C ASN A 297 -6.49 -3.05 -16.21
N ALA A 298 -7.66 -2.77 -16.79
CA ALA A 298 -8.91 -3.49 -16.55
C ALA A 298 -8.86 -5.00 -16.86
N ASN A 299 -7.84 -5.46 -17.57
CA ASN A 299 -7.63 -6.87 -17.93
C ASN A 299 -6.56 -7.55 -17.04
N GLY A 300 -6.07 -6.89 -15.98
CA GLY A 300 -5.03 -7.40 -15.10
C GLY A 300 -3.62 -7.40 -15.71
N ARG A 301 -3.39 -6.65 -16.81
CA ARG A 301 -2.08 -6.54 -17.46
C ARG A 301 -1.30 -5.36 -16.91
N ILE A 302 -0.01 -5.54 -16.65
CA ILE A 302 0.91 -4.45 -16.30
C ILE A 302 1.07 -3.53 -17.50
N VAL A 303 0.81 -2.23 -17.32
CA VAL A 303 0.93 -1.18 -18.33
C VAL A 303 1.90 -0.07 -17.93
N ALA A 304 2.25 0.00 -16.64
CA ALA A 304 3.26 0.93 -16.14
C ALA A 304 4.04 0.32 -14.98
N LYS A 305 5.27 0.81 -14.79
CA LYS A 305 6.14 0.53 -13.66
C LYS A 305 6.77 1.83 -13.17
N LEU A 306 6.74 2.05 -11.87
CA LEU A 306 7.35 3.21 -11.21
C LEU A 306 8.35 2.74 -10.15
N GLY A 307 9.46 3.46 -10.09
CA GLY A 307 10.50 3.28 -9.08
C GLY A 307 11.40 2.07 -9.30
N GLU A 308 12.44 2.03 -8.53
CA GLU A 308 13.41 0.94 -8.39
C GLU A 308 14.24 1.18 -7.12
N PHE A 309 14.90 0.16 -6.60
CA PHE A 309 15.93 0.29 -5.58
C PHE A 309 17.30 0.56 -6.21
N ARG A 310 18.05 1.54 -5.67
CA ARG A 310 19.38 1.95 -6.16
C ARG A 310 20.49 1.79 -5.13
N GLY A 311 20.16 1.46 -3.88
CA GLY A 311 21.11 1.28 -2.78
C GLY A 311 20.74 2.04 -1.52
N ILE A 312 21.62 1.99 -0.52
CA ILE A 312 21.50 2.74 0.73
C ILE A 312 22.45 3.93 0.71
N LYS A 313 21.92 5.13 0.98
CA LYS A 313 22.71 6.36 1.07
C LYS A 313 23.58 6.36 2.33
N ARG A 314 24.59 7.22 2.35
CA ARG A 314 25.51 7.34 3.51
C ARG A 314 24.81 7.77 4.81
N ASP A 315 23.66 8.41 4.71
CA ASP A 315 22.85 8.83 5.86
C ASP A 315 21.90 7.71 6.36
N GLY A 316 21.95 6.53 5.75
CA GLY A 316 21.17 5.35 6.13
C GLY A 316 19.75 5.34 5.55
N THR A 317 19.42 6.24 4.61
CA THR A 317 18.15 6.20 3.90
C THR A 317 18.24 5.35 2.62
N PRO A 318 17.18 4.61 2.22
CA PRO A 318 17.14 3.98 0.92
C PRO A 318 17.13 5.02 -0.20
N GLU A 319 17.80 4.74 -1.31
CA GLU A 319 17.70 5.47 -2.55
C GLU A 319 16.72 4.76 -3.48
N GLY A 320 15.58 5.40 -3.75
CA GLY A 320 14.49 4.80 -4.51
C GLY A 320 13.45 4.12 -3.62
N LEU A 321 12.94 2.99 -4.07
CA LEU A 321 12.01 2.13 -3.32
C LEU A 321 12.80 0.97 -2.69
N LEU A 322 12.46 0.63 -1.46
CA LEU A 322 12.95 -0.58 -0.80
C LEU A 322 11.83 -1.19 0.02
N PHE A 323 11.41 -2.38 -0.37
CA PHE A 323 10.26 -3.07 0.20
C PHE A 323 9.05 -2.13 0.32
N PRO A 324 8.54 -1.58 -0.81
CA PRO A 324 7.41 -0.65 -0.79
C PRO A 324 6.14 -1.35 -0.31
N ALA A 325 5.51 -0.84 0.76
CA ALA A 325 4.33 -1.47 1.35
C ALA A 325 3.03 -0.87 0.84
N SER A 326 2.70 0.34 1.19
CA SER A 326 1.38 0.92 0.93
C SER A 326 1.47 2.21 0.10
N PRO A 327 0.57 2.39 -0.91
CA PRO A 327 0.52 3.57 -1.74
C PRO A 327 -0.69 4.44 -1.42
N VAL A 328 -0.57 5.76 -1.64
CA VAL A 328 -1.70 6.70 -1.69
C VAL A 328 -1.51 7.72 -2.81
N ILE A 329 -2.59 8.09 -3.50
CA ILE A 329 -2.57 9.09 -4.59
C ILE A 329 -3.10 10.41 -4.08
N VAL A 330 -2.36 11.50 -4.36
CA VAL A 330 -2.78 12.88 -4.12
C VAL A 330 -2.48 13.71 -5.37
N GLY A 331 -3.51 14.14 -6.06
CA GLY A 331 -3.36 14.82 -7.36
C GLY A 331 -2.75 13.90 -8.41
N ASP A 332 -1.62 14.31 -8.98
CA ASP A 332 -0.84 13.58 -9.99
C ASP A 332 0.38 12.84 -9.41
N GLU A 333 0.43 12.70 -8.09
CA GLU A 333 1.54 12.04 -7.39
C GLU A 333 1.06 10.82 -6.62
N ILE A 334 1.90 9.79 -6.58
CA ILE A 334 1.76 8.61 -5.73
C ILE A 334 2.83 8.65 -4.64
N PHE A 335 2.39 8.49 -3.40
CA PHE A 335 3.25 8.41 -2.21
C PHE A 335 3.29 6.97 -1.73
N VAL A 336 4.46 6.49 -1.35
CA VAL A 336 4.69 5.08 -1.00
C VAL A 336 5.56 4.99 0.24
N THR A 337 5.15 4.14 1.18
CA THR A 337 5.97 3.81 2.36
C THR A 337 7.06 2.80 1.98
N ASN A 338 8.32 3.11 2.31
CA ASN A 338 9.41 2.14 2.27
C ASN A 338 9.46 1.40 3.61
N LEU A 339 8.77 0.27 3.69
CA LEU A 339 8.74 -0.56 4.90
C LEU A 339 10.14 -1.05 5.25
N ALA A 340 10.94 -1.40 4.25
CA ALA A 340 12.35 -1.79 4.37
C ALA A 340 12.56 -2.69 5.60
N ILE A 341 11.87 -3.82 5.61
CA ILE A 341 11.94 -4.84 6.65
C ILE A 341 12.61 -6.09 6.09
N ALA A 342 13.69 -6.54 6.73
CA ALA A 342 14.32 -7.80 6.38
C ALA A 342 13.38 -8.98 6.65
N LEU A 343 13.29 -9.90 5.71
CA LEU A 343 12.37 -11.04 5.77
C LEU A 343 13.00 -12.28 6.39
N THR A 344 14.34 -12.39 6.36
CA THR A 344 15.04 -13.56 6.89
C THR A 344 15.69 -13.26 8.23
N PRO A 345 15.89 -14.28 9.09
CA PRO A 345 16.61 -14.12 10.35
C PRO A 345 18.14 -14.16 10.17
N ALA A 346 18.63 -14.36 8.93
CA ALA A 346 20.05 -14.30 8.63
C ALA A 346 20.56 -12.85 8.74
N VAL A 347 21.84 -12.63 8.85
CA VAL A 347 22.42 -11.29 9.01
C VAL A 347 23.39 -11.02 7.87
N GLY A 348 23.22 -9.88 7.21
CA GLY A 348 24.09 -9.41 6.13
C GLY A 348 23.76 -9.97 4.77
N ASP A 349 22.52 -10.41 4.54
CA ASP A 349 22.03 -10.96 3.28
C ASP A 349 20.94 -10.10 2.60
N GLU A 350 20.35 -9.14 3.34
CA GLU A 350 19.29 -8.27 2.80
C GLU A 350 19.66 -6.78 2.95
N PRO A 351 19.44 -5.94 1.92
CA PRO A 351 19.77 -4.51 1.99
C PRO A 351 18.97 -3.74 3.03
N GLU A 352 17.80 -4.24 3.45
CA GLU A 352 16.94 -3.69 4.49
C GLU A 352 17.64 -3.60 5.84
N GLU A 353 18.61 -4.48 6.11
CA GLU A 353 19.40 -4.49 7.33
C GLU A 353 20.31 -3.25 7.47
N ASP A 354 20.70 -2.65 6.35
CA ASP A 354 21.55 -1.46 6.31
C ASP A 354 20.74 -0.15 6.47
N VAL A 355 19.39 -0.23 6.48
CA VAL A 355 18.54 0.93 6.68
C VAL A 355 18.56 1.37 8.14
N THR A 356 18.99 2.61 8.39
CA THR A 356 18.95 3.23 9.71
C THR A 356 17.96 4.39 9.82
N ARG A 357 17.47 4.86 8.68
CA ARG A 357 16.47 5.94 8.57
C ARG A 357 15.46 5.62 7.49
N TRP A 358 14.23 5.40 7.90
CA TRP A 358 13.12 5.01 7.01
C TRP A 358 12.52 6.21 6.30
N THR A 359 11.91 5.97 5.13
CA THR A 359 11.41 7.04 4.26
C THR A 359 10.00 6.77 3.75
N VAL A 360 9.35 7.84 3.33
CA VAL A 360 8.21 7.82 2.40
C VAL A 360 8.72 8.38 1.08
N SER A 361 8.47 7.66 0.01
CA SER A 361 8.83 8.04 -1.35
C SER A 361 7.66 8.71 -2.07
N ARG A 362 7.98 9.47 -3.12
CA ARG A 362 7.01 10.13 -3.99
C ARG A 362 7.44 9.97 -5.45
N MET A 363 6.46 9.69 -6.32
CA MET A 363 6.66 9.56 -7.76
C MET A 363 5.50 10.25 -8.50
N ARG A 364 5.74 10.65 -9.75
CA ARG A 364 4.68 11.18 -10.61
C ARG A 364 3.93 10.06 -11.30
N LEU A 365 2.61 10.19 -11.35
CA LEU A 365 1.79 9.31 -12.18
C LEU A 365 1.95 9.70 -13.65
N PRO A 366 1.98 8.73 -14.58
CA PRO A 366 2.00 9.03 -16.00
C PRO A 366 0.71 9.73 -16.40
N HIS A 367 0.84 10.91 -17.01
CA HIS A 367 -0.30 11.58 -17.63
C HIS A 367 -0.70 10.81 -18.88
N ARG A 368 -2.00 10.57 -19.07
CA ARG A 368 -2.51 10.29 -20.41
C ARG A 368 -2.37 11.60 -21.19
N GLU A 369 -1.57 11.57 -22.24
CA GLU A 369 -1.74 12.54 -23.31
C GLU A 369 -3.16 12.31 -23.90
N ASP A 370 -4.00 13.35 -23.87
CA ASP A 370 -5.34 13.36 -24.46
C ASP A 370 -5.29 13.11 -25.99
#